data_e037ee585d11c1cac6c5282d90586fff
#
_entry.id   e037ee585d11c1cac6c5282d90586fff
#
_cell.length_a   1.000
_cell.length_b   1.000
_cell.length_c   1.000
_cell.angle_alpha   90.00
_cell.angle_beta   90.00
_cell.angle_gamma   90.00
#
_symmetry.space_group_name_H-M   'P 1'
#
loop_
_entity.id
_entity.type
_entity.pdbx_description
1 polymer ?
#
loop_
_entity_poly.entity_id
_entity_poly.type
_entity_poly.pdbx_seq_one_letter_code
_entity_poly.pdbx_strand_id
1 'polypeptide(L)'
;MIKLVFFLLLSVFTAVCSFGQTVSNVDAYQEGKNIIITYETDKAGSVGDVYCSTDGGRTWGEALRQVTGDVNKQVPAGGHRIVWNVLAEREKLSGANICFKVVANSGRFTVRGVSFEMVRVEGGTFRMGATSEQGSDAEGDEKPVHSVTLSGYYIGKTEVTQALWKAVMGSNPSSFKGDNLPVECVSWDDCQEFIRKLNSMTGQNFRLPTEAEWEFACRGGNNSRGYKYSGSNNLGSVAWYDDNSGNKTHSVATKSPNELGIYDMSGNVWEWCSDWYGDYSSDAQTNPKGPVSGSSRVSRGGSWIGRVRYCRSSFRNDSYSSRRGDGLGLRLAL
;
A
#
# COMPACT_ATOMS: atom_id res chain seq x y z
N MET A 1 -26.88 15.70 -35.11
CA MET A 1 -26.84 16.80 -34.12
C MET A 1 -27.22 16.21 -32.77
N ILE A 2 -26.25 15.97 -31.92
CA ILE A 2 -26.49 15.45 -30.56
C ILE A 2 -26.75 16.67 -29.68
N LYS A 3 -28.02 16.83 -29.24
CA LYS A 3 -28.36 17.86 -28.24
C LYS A 3 -28.01 17.35 -26.87
N LEU A 4 -26.88 17.82 -26.31
CA LEU A 4 -26.59 17.76 -24.88
C LEU A 4 -27.37 18.90 -24.23
N VAL A 5 -28.40 18.59 -23.44
CA VAL A 5 -29.19 19.59 -22.71
C VAL A 5 -28.65 19.65 -21.28
N PHE A 6 -28.05 20.76 -20.94
CA PHE A 6 -27.64 21.08 -19.59
C PHE A 6 -28.71 21.83 -18.82
N PHE A 7 -29.03 21.36 -17.63
CA PHE A 7 -29.70 22.14 -16.60
C PHE A 7 -28.85 22.17 -15.33
N LEU A 8 -28.68 23.38 -14.86
CA LEU A 8 -28.12 23.88 -13.61
C LEU A 8 -27.46 22.84 -12.68
N LEU A 9 -26.16 22.94 -12.55
CA LEU A 9 -25.38 22.23 -11.53
C LEU A 9 -25.67 22.80 -10.13
N LEU A 10 -26.17 21.96 -9.26
CA LEU A 10 -26.22 22.23 -7.83
C LEU A 10 -25.02 21.54 -7.18
N SER A 11 -24.08 22.30 -6.66
CA SER A 11 -22.93 21.79 -5.91
C SER A 11 -23.43 21.09 -4.64
N VAL A 12 -23.23 19.79 -4.53
CA VAL A 12 -23.52 19.05 -3.32
C VAL A 12 -22.22 18.74 -2.61
N PHE A 13 -22.03 19.37 -1.45
CA PHE A 13 -20.95 19.06 -0.54
C PHE A 13 -21.10 17.65 0.03
N THR A 14 -20.22 16.73 -0.31
CA THR A 14 -20.03 15.51 0.46
C THR A 14 -18.56 15.43 0.86
N ALA A 15 -18.25 15.89 2.08
CA ALA A 15 -17.00 15.57 2.72
C ALA A 15 -17.05 14.11 3.17
N VAL A 16 -16.32 13.23 2.52
CA VAL A 16 -16.05 11.89 3.03
C VAL A 16 -14.78 12.00 3.87
N CYS A 17 -14.94 12.12 5.18
CA CYS A 17 -13.84 12.00 6.13
C CYS A 17 -13.37 10.55 6.16
N SER A 18 -12.30 10.24 5.45
CA SER A 18 -11.39 9.18 5.85
C SER A 18 -10.18 9.84 6.53
N PHE A 19 -9.48 9.13 7.41
CA PHE A 19 -8.23 9.60 8.03
C PHE A 19 -7.17 9.78 6.93
N GLY A 20 -7.20 10.88 6.18
CA GLY A 20 -6.40 11.10 4.98
C GLY A 20 -6.71 12.44 4.33
N GLN A 21 -6.29 12.59 3.09
CA GLN A 21 -6.62 13.71 2.21
C GLN A 21 -8.14 13.90 2.10
N THR A 22 -8.61 15.13 2.26
CA THR A 22 -10.02 15.49 2.04
C THR A 22 -10.19 16.06 0.64
N VAL A 23 -11.18 15.56 -0.09
CA VAL A 23 -11.62 16.13 -1.36
C VAL A 23 -12.85 17.00 -1.09
N SER A 24 -12.82 18.25 -1.56
CA SER A 24 -13.88 19.24 -1.40
C SER A 24 -14.11 20.02 -2.69
N ASN A 25 -15.13 20.88 -2.71
CA ASN A 25 -15.42 21.79 -3.82
C ASN A 25 -15.48 21.08 -5.18
N VAL A 26 -16.12 19.90 -5.21
CA VAL A 26 -16.31 19.16 -6.48
C VAL A 26 -17.36 19.87 -7.31
N ASP A 27 -16.95 20.37 -8.47
CA ASP A 27 -17.82 21.04 -9.45
C ASP A 27 -17.56 20.47 -10.85
N ALA A 28 -18.47 20.73 -11.81
CA ALA A 28 -18.24 20.27 -13.16
C ALA A 28 -18.92 21.17 -14.19
N TYR A 29 -18.31 21.26 -15.37
CA TYR A 29 -18.86 21.98 -16.52
C TYR A 29 -18.54 21.25 -17.83
N GLN A 30 -19.29 21.58 -18.88
CA GLN A 30 -19.03 21.01 -20.20
C GLN A 30 -18.02 21.84 -20.98
N GLU A 31 -17.06 21.17 -21.59
CA GLU A 31 -16.11 21.73 -22.55
C GLU A 31 -16.11 20.88 -23.82
N GLY A 32 -16.76 21.35 -24.86
CA GLY A 32 -16.94 20.59 -26.10
C GLY A 32 -17.69 19.28 -25.90
N LYS A 33 -17.01 18.15 -26.14
CA LYS A 33 -17.54 16.78 -25.94
C LYS A 33 -17.20 16.19 -24.56
N ASN A 34 -16.45 16.90 -23.76
CA ASN A 34 -15.97 16.43 -22.46
C ASN A 34 -16.73 17.10 -21.32
N ILE A 35 -16.76 16.45 -20.19
CA ILE A 35 -17.08 17.05 -18.90
C ILE A 35 -15.77 17.31 -18.16
N ILE A 36 -15.60 18.53 -17.71
CA ILE A 36 -14.51 18.94 -16.84
C ILE A 36 -15.03 18.88 -15.42
N ILE A 37 -14.34 18.14 -14.58
CA ILE A 37 -14.63 18.01 -13.15
C ILE A 37 -13.48 18.69 -12.42
N THR A 38 -13.80 19.69 -11.60
CA THR A 38 -12.84 20.36 -10.73
C THR A 38 -13.07 19.96 -9.29
N TYR A 39 -12.01 19.94 -8.50
CA TYR A 39 -12.08 19.65 -7.07
C TYR A 39 -10.86 20.25 -6.35
N GLU A 40 -10.92 20.32 -5.04
CA GLU A 40 -9.83 20.75 -4.19
C GLU A 40 -9.42 19.67 -3.21
N THR A 41 -8.14 19.66 -2.83
CA THR A 41 -7.59 18.80 -1.77
C THR A 41 -6.93 19.63 -0.70
N ASP A 42 -7.16 19.26 0.58
CA ASP A 42 -6.61 19.95 1.76
C ASP A 42 -5.11 19.70 1.95
N LYS A 43 -4.61 18.59 1.46
CA LYS A 43 -3.20 18.19 1.51
C LYS A 43 -2.84 17.28 0.33
N ALA A 44 -1.54 17.10 0.11
CA ALA A 44 -1.06 16.14 -0.89
C ALA A 44 -1.52 14.72 -0.56
N GLY A 45 -1.89 13.96 -1.58
CA GLY A 45 -2.36 12.60 -1.42
C GLY A 45 -2.78 11.98 -2.75
N SER A 46 -3.29 10.76 -2.72
CA SER A 46 -3.78 10.08 -3.92
C SER A 46 -5.27 10.31 -4.10
N VAL A 47 -5.66 10.68 -5.31
CA VAL A 47 -7.07 10.73 -5.74
C VAL A 47 -7.36 9.51 -6.58
N GLY A 48 -8.42 8.81 -6.21
CA GLY A 48 -8.86 7.57 -6.86
C GLY A 48 -10.03 7.78 -7.82
N ASP A 49 -11.09 7.00 -7.61
CA ASP A 49 -12.21 6.92 -8.52
C ASP A 49 -13.08 8.18 -8.55
N VAL A 50 -13.71 8.40 -9.71
CA VAL A 50 -14.72 9.43 -9.94
C VAL A 50 -16.03 8.76 -10.27
N TYR A 51 -17.10 9.24 -9.68
CA TYR A 51 -18.46 8.73 -9.90
C TYR A 51 -19.38 9.84 -10.39
N CYS A 52 -20.35 9.45 -11.21
CA CYS A 52 -21.40 10.34 -11.69
C CYS A 52 -22.76 9.86 -11.17
N SER A 53 -23.53 10.79 -10.63
CA SER A 53 -24.94 10.62 -10.30
C SER A 53 -25.80 11.44 -11.26
N THR A 54 -26.97 10.92 -11.64
CA THR A 54 -27.96 11.61 -12.47
C THR A 54 -29.23 11.96 -11.70
N ASP A 55 -29.26 11.70 -10.40
CA ASP A 55 -30.41 11.88 -9.50
C ASP A 55 -30.11 12.75 -8.26
N GLY A 56 -29.07 13.59 -8.35
CA GLY A 56 -28.69 14.49 -7.27
C GLY A 56 -27.91 13.79 -6.14
N GLY A 57 -27.16 12.73 -6.45
CA GLY A 57 -26.32 12.03 -5.48
C GLY A 57 -27.04 10.96 -4.65
N ARG A 58 -28.29 10.63 -5.00
CA ARG A 58 -29.05 9.57 -4.31
C ARG A 58 -28.52 8.18 -4.66
N THR A 59 -28.17 8.00 -5.95
CA THR A 59 -27.49 6.79 -6.43
C THR A 59 -26.22 7.17 -7.19
N TRP A 60 -25.22 6.32 -7.09
CA TRP A 60 -23.94 6.47 -7.78
C TRP A 60 -23.72 5.28 -8.70
N GLY A 61 -23.41 5.54 -9.97
CA GLY A 61 -23.09 4.51 -10.94
C GLY A 61 -21.71 3.86 -10.66
N GLU A 62 -21.24 3.07 -11.62
CA GLU A 62 -19.86 2.58 -11.59
C GLU A 62 -18.86 3.74 -11.71
N ALA A 63 -17.61 3.50 -11.28
CA ALA A 63 -16.53 4.44 -11.47
C ALA A 63 -16.32 4.76 -12.94
N LEU A 64 -16.13 6.03 -13.27
CA LEU A 64 -15.90 6.49 -14.62
C LEU A 64 -14.56 5.96 -15.15
N ARG A 65 -14.56 5.42 -16.36
CA ARG A 65 -13.38 4.76 -16.96
C ARG A 65 -12.63 5.62 -17.94
N GLN A 66 -13.33 6.50 -18.66
CA GLN A 66 -12.76 7.36 -19.70
C GLN A 66 -12.38 8.74 -19.16
N VAL A 67 -11.66 8.73 -18.05
CA VAL A 67 -11.19 9.92 -17.33
C VAL A 67 -9.67 10.09 -17.47
N THR A 68 -9.22 11.35 -17.55
CA THR A 68 -7.82 11.76 -17.59
C THR A 68 -7.59 12.99 -16.72
N GLY A 69 -6.36 13.40 -16.52
CA GLY A 69 -6.04 14.55 -15.67
C GLY A 69 -5.60 14.12 -14.26
N ASP A 70 -6.12 14.81 -13.24
CA ASP A 70 -5.74 14.61 -11.84
C ASP A 70 -6.62 13.55 -11.17
N VAL A 71 -6.53 12.32 -11.67
CA VAL A 71 -7.27 11.14 -11.21
C VAL A 71 -6.37 9.92 -11.24
N ASN A 72 -6.56 8.98 -10.32
CA ASN A 72 -5.77 7.76 -10.15
C ASN A 72 -4.27 8.03 -10.01
N LYS A 73 -3.89 9.12 -9.37
CA LYS A 73 -2.49 9.51 -9.14
C LYS A 73 -2.34 10.36 -7.88
N GLN A 74 -1.07 10.58 -7.49
CA GLN A 74 -0.71 11.55 -6.45
C GLN A 74 -0.94 12.96 -6.96
N VAL A 75 -1.54 13.81 -6.11
CA VAL A 75 -1.77 15.23 -6.37
C VAL A 75 -1.28 16.06 -5.18
N PRO A 76 -0.77 17.29 -5.39
CA PRO A 76 -0.44 18.21 -4.29
C PRO A 76 -1.71 18.70 -3.57
N ALA A 77 -1.58 19.50 -2.54
CA ALA A 77 -2.69 20.28 -2.00
C ALA A 77 -3.11 21.36 -3.00
N GLY A 78 -4.41 21.67 -3.09
CA GLY A 78 -4.95 22.75 -3.95
C GLY A 78 -5.99 22.27 -4.96
N GLY A 79 -6.16 23.07 -6.01
CA GLY A 79 -7.17 22.85 -7.05
C GLY A 79 -6.70 21.90 -8.14
N HIS A 80 -7.61 21.04 -8.61
CA HIS A 80 -7.35 19.95 -9.57
C HIS A 80 -8.41 19.87 -10.65
N ARG A 81 -8.06 19.19 -11.75
CA ARG A 81 -8.92 19.06 -12.92
C ARG A 81 -8.90 17.64 -13.48
N ILE A 82 -10.07 17.08 -13.68
CA ILE A 82 -10.31 15.82 -14.37
C ILE A 82 -11.09 16.09 -15.66
N VAL A 83 -10.76 15.38 -16.73
CA VAL A 83 -11.46 15.42 -18.00
C VAL A 83 -12.13 14.08 -18.23
N TRP A 84 -13.45 14.05 -18.34
CA TRP A 84 -14.20 12.85 -18.65
C TRP A 84 -14.70 12.89 -20.10
N ASN A 85 -14.29 11.92 -20.91
CA ASN A 85 -14.79 11.75 -22.28
C ASN A 85 -16.11 10.95 -22.22
N VAL A 86 -17.22 11.66 -22.04
CA VAL A 86 -18.56 11.06 -21.88
C VAL A 86 -18.94 10.16 -23.04
N LEU A 87 -18.69 10.61 -24.27
CA LEU A 87 -19.14 9.90 -25.48
C LEU A 87 -18.31 8.63 -25.78
N ALA A 88 -17.15 8.48 -25.18
CA ALA A 88 -16.37 7.24 -25.26
C ALA A 88 -16.89 6.17 -24.28
N GLU A 89 -17.70 6.56 -23.30
CA GLU A 89 -18.21 5.66 -22.25
C GLU A 89 -19.73 5.49 -22.30
N ARG A 90 -20.47 6.50 -22.75
CA ARG A 90 -21.95 6.52 -22.79
C ARG A 90 -22.45 7.20 -24.06
N GLU A 91 -23.57 6.72 -24.62
CA GLU A 91 -24.19 7.35 -25.78
C GLU A 91 -24.71 8.77 -25.47
N LYS A 92 -25.19 9.00 -24.25
CA LYS A 92 -25.64 10.29 -23.74
C LYS A 92 -25.54 10.36 -22.23
N LEU A 93 -25.42 11.58 -21.71
CA LEU A 93 -25.58 11.89 -20.30
C LEU A 93 -26.87 12.69 -20.13
N SER A 94 -27.82 12.17 -19.38
CA SER A 94 -29.10 12.85 -19.09
C SER A 94 -29.53 12.60 -17.65
N GLY A 95 -30.11 13.62 -17.02
CA GLY A 95 -30.59 13.57 -15.65
C GLY A 95 -31.05 14.95 -15.20
N ALA A 96 -31.92 15.00 -14.20
CA ALA A 96 -32.45 16.27 -13.69
C ALA A 96 -31.41 17.00 -12.79
N ASN A 97 -30.54 16.25 -12.12
CA ASN A 97 -29.51 16.75 -11.18
C ASN A 97 -28.26 15.92 -11.33
N ILE A 98 -27.40 16.28 -12.29
CA ILE A 98 -26.13 15.61 -12.50
C ILE A 98 -25.13 16.16 -11.53
N CYS A 99 -24.48 15.28 -10.75
CA CYS A 99 -23.39 15.64 -9.85
C CYS A 99 -22.28 14.58 -9.87
N PHE A 100 -21.12 14.96 -9.37
CA PHE A 100 -19.91 14.14 -9.37
C PHE A 100 -19.40 13.95 -7.95
N LYS A 101 -18.79 12.80 -7.70
CA LYS A 101 -18.05 12.49 -6.48
C LYS A 101 -16.65 12.07 -6.89
N VAL A 102 -15.66 12.80 -6.42
CA VAL A 102 -14.24 12.46 -6.50
C VAL A 102 -13.85 11.88 -5.15
N VAL A 103 -13.28 10.70 -5.15
CA VAL A 103 -12.94 9.99 -3.91
C VAL A 103 -11.44 10.10 -3.68
N ALA A 104 -11.03 10.59 -2.51
CA ALA A 104 -9.67 10.40 -2.06
C ALA A 104 -9.38 8.90 -2.07
N ASN A 105 -8.24 8.51 -2.63
CA ASN A 105 -7.91 7.08 -2.73
C ASN A 105 -7.87 6.47 -1.33
N SER A 106 -8.78 5.55 -1.08
CA SER A 106 -8.84 4.81 0.18
C SER A 106 -7.68 3.82 0.37
N GLY A 107 -6.70 3.87 -0.53
CA GLY A 107 -5.64 2.88 -0.60
C GLY A 107 -6.07 1.56 -1.26
N ARG A 108 -7.27 1.47 -1.82
CA ARG A 108 -7.75 0.26 -2.50
C ARG A 108 -7.50 0.34 -4.00
N PHE A 109 -6.89 -0.69 -4.54
CA PHE A 109 -6.56 -0.84 -5.95
C PHE A 109 -7.14 -2.14 -6.49
N THR A 110 -7.42 -2.19 -7.79
CA THR A 110 -7.93 -3.39 -8.45
C THR A 110 -7.19 -3.61 -9.77
N VAL A 111 -6.70 -4.83 -9.97
CA VAL A 111 -6.02 -5.25 -11.20
C VAL A 111 -6.63 -6.57 -11.67
N ARG A 112 -7.18 -6.58 -12.90
CA ARG A 112 -7.82 -7.76 -13.51
C ARG A 112 -8.83 -8.45 -12.57
N GLY A 113 -9.63 -7.65 -11.84
CA GLY A 113 -10.64 -8.14 -10.91
C GLY A 113 -10.13 -8.53 -9.52
N VAL A 114 -8.82 -8.49 -9.27
CA VAL A 114 -8.23 -8.74 -7.96
C VAL A 114 -8.01 -7.40 -7.24
N SER A 115 -8.63 -7.23 -6.07
CA SER A 115 -8.45 -6.03 -5.25
C SER A 115 -7.43 -6.26 -4.15
N PHE A 116 -6.67 -5.21 -3.83
CA PHE A 116 -5.75 -5.16 -2.69
C PHE A 116 -5.77 -3.78 -2.04
N GLU A 117 -5.33 -3.69 -0.80
CA GLU A 117 -5.39 -2.47 -0.02
C GLU A 117 -4.00 -2.01 0.41
N MET A 118 -3.78 -0.70 0.35
CA MET A 118 -2.61 0.00 0.88
C MET A 118 -3.03 0.87 2.05
N VAL A 119 -2.28 0.83 3.13
CA VAL A 119 -2.52 1.65 4.32
C VAL A 119 -1.65 2.88 4.26
N ARG A 120 -2.23 4.05 4.49
CA ARG A 120 -1.47 5.30 4.65
C ARG A 120 -0.72 5.27 5.97
N VAL A 121 0.59 5.47 5.91
CA VAL A 121 1.46 5.69 7.06
C VAL A 121 1.86 7.16 7.08
N GLU A 122 1.43 7.87 8.10
CA GLU A 122 1.83 9.28 8.28
C GLU A 122 3.32 9.35 8.62
N GLY A 123 4.00 10.32 8.02
CA GLY A 123 5.43 10.54 8.29
C GLY A 123 5.69 10.82 9.77
N GLY A 124 6.87 10.47 10.23
CA GLY A 124 7.25 10.65 11.63
C GLY A 124 8.72 10.33 11.88
N THR A 125 9.13 10.51 13.13
CA THR A 125 10.47 10.15 13.59
C THR A 125 10.39 9.03 14.60
N PHE A 126 11.21 7.98 14.43
CA PHE A 126 11.25 6.85 15.33
C PHE A 126 12.69 6.39 15.62
N ARG A 127 12.82 5.50 16.59
CA ARG A 127 14.08 4.81 16.92
C ARG A 127 14.12 3.48 16.19
N MET A 128 14.94 3.40 15.13
CA MET A 128 15.16 2.19 14.35
C MET A 128 16.21 1.30 14.99
N GLY A 129 15.99 -0.02 14.93
CA GLY A 129 16.89 -1.02 15.49
C GLY A 129 16.40 -1.61 16.82
N ALA A 130 17.28 -2.34 17.53
CA ALA A 130 16.93 -3.05 18.76
C ALA A 130 16.75 -2.12 19.95
N THR A 131 15.60 -1.48 20.05
CA THR A 131 15.14 -0.72 21.21
C THR A 131 14.86 -1.63 22.42
N SER A 132 14.63 -1.07 23.61
CA SER A 132 14.61 -1.83 24.89
C SER A 132 13.58 -2.96 24.94
N GLU A 133 12.46 -2.84 24.24
CA GLU A 133 11.42 -3.87 24.16
C GLU A 133 11.86 -5.14 23.43
N GLN A 134 12.93 -5.08 22.65
CA GLN A 134 13.51 -6.25 21.97
C GLN A 134 14.24 -7.19 22.92
N GLY A 135 14.71 -6.67 24.07
CA GLY A 135 15.29 -7.44 25.16
C GLY A 135 16.62 -8.10 24.81
N SER A 136 16.89 -9.25 25.43
CA SER A 136 18.13 -10.02 25.27
C SER A 136 18.25 -10.74 23.92
N ASP A 137 17.14 -10.83 23.16
CA ASP A 137 17.13 -11.49 21.85
C ASP A 137 17.70 -10.59 20.73
N ALA A 138 18.00 -9.33 21.04
CA ALA A 138 18.56 -8.36 20.09
C ALA A 138 19.94 -8.79 19.59
N GLU A 139 20.12 -8.82 18.27
CA GLU A 139 21.38 -9.19 17.61
C GLU A 139 22.25 -7.96 17.33
N GLY A 140 23.52 -8.17 16.99
CA GLY A 140 24.51 -7.10 16.81
C GLY A 140 24.20 -6.19 15.62
N ASP A 141 23.67 -6.77 14.56
CA ASP A 141 23.31 -6.09 13.30
C ASP A 141 22.03 -5.22 13.40
N GLU A 142 21.25 -5.39 14.48
CA GLU A 142 20.14 -4.50 14.83
C GLU A 142 20.61 -3.22 15.54
N LYS A 143 21.92 -3.03 15.67
CA LYS A 143 22.55 -1.91 16.41
C LYS A 143 23.53 -1.15 15.51
N PRO A 144 23.79 0.14 15.83
CA PRO A 144 23.22 0.93 16.92
C PRO A 144 21.76 1.33 16.67
N VAL A 145 20.98 1.51 17.74
CA VAL A 145 19.66 2.15 17.66
C VAL A 145 19.88 3.62 17.31
N HIS A 146 19.25 4.07 16.24
CA HIS A 146 19.43 5.42 15.70
C HIS A 146 18.09 6.09 15.38
N SER A 147 18.12 7.40 15.15
CA SER A 147 16.92 8.17 14.84
C SER A 147 16.67 8.18 13.33
N VAL A 148 15.47 7.82 12.91
CA VAL A 148 15.06 7.89 11.51
C VAL A 148 13.79 8.73 11.38
N THR A 149 13.81 9.70 10.45
CA THR A 149 12.66 10.50 10.06
C THR A 149 12.18 10.08 8.69
N LEU A 150 10.89 9.77 8.55
CA LEU A 150 10.26 9.36 7.30
C LEU A 150 9.19 10.36 6.87
N SER A 151 9.10 10.61 5.58
CA SER A 151 7.93 11.22 4.95
C SER A 151 6.76 10.24 4.96
N GLY A 152 5.53 10.72 4.78
CA GLY A 152 4.37 9.85 4.66
C GLY A 152 4.40 9.03 3.36
N TYR A 153 3.95 7.77 3.44
CA TYR A 153 3.90 6.81 2.33
C TYR A 153 2.69 5.88 2.48
N TYR A 154 2.47 5.01 1.50
CA TYR A 154 1.52 3.91 1.61
C TYR A 154 2.27 2.58 1.66
N ILE A 155 1.74 1.62 2.43
CA ILE A 155 2.28 0.25 2.51
C ILE A 155 1.13 -0.76 2.37
N GLY A 156 1.38 -1.91 1.79
CA GLY A 156 0.39 -2.98 1.65
C GLY A 156 -0.22 -3.36 3.01
N LYS A 157 -1.55 -3.44 3.08
CA LYS A 157 -2.26 -3.89 4.28
C LYS A 157 -1.87 -5.31 4.66
N THR A 158 -1.55 -6.13 3.66
CA THR A 158 -1.06 -7.49 3.76
C THR A 158 0.15 -7.69 2.85
N GLU A 159 0.77 -8.83 2.92
CA GLU A 159 1.68 -9.35 1.90
C GLU A 159 0.95 -9.42 0.54
N VAL A 160 1.71 -9.43 -0.56
CA VAL A 160 1.15 -9.66 -1.91
C VAL A 160 0.59 -11.08 -1.98
N THR A 161 -0.70 -11.21 -2.30
CA THR A 161 -1.36 -12.51 -2.42
C THR A 161 -1.03 -13.21 -3.74
N GLN A 162 -1.16 -14.54 -3.77
CA GLN A 162 -0.99 -15.33 -4.99
C GLN A 162 -2.01 -14.96 -6.07
N ALA A 163 -3.23 -14.56 -5.68
CA ALA A 163 -4.22 -14.03 -6.63
C ALA A 163 -3.71 -12.78 -7.34
N LEU A 164 -3.18 -11.80 -6.58
CA LEU A 164 -2.64 -10.57 -7.15
C LEU A 164 -1.41 -10.85 -8.01
N TRP A 165 -0.48 -11.68 -7.53
CA TRP A 165 0.69 -12.07 -8.30
C TRP A 165 0.30 -12.73 -9.64
N LYS A 166 -0.62 -13.70 -9.60
CA LYS A 166 -1.12 -14.39 -10.80
C LYS A 166 -1.82 -13.44 -11.77
N ALA A 167 -2.60 -12.48 -11.26
CA ALA A 167 -3.26 -11.47 -12.08
C ALA A 167 -2.28 -10.60 -12.86
N VAL A 168 -1.12 -10.30 -12.28
CA VAL A 168 -0.08 -9.46 -12.90
C VAL A 168 0.88 -10.29 -13.77
N MET A 169 1.38 -11.43 -13.26
CA MET A 169 2.43 -12.22 -13.88
C MET A 169 1.92 -13.33 -14.79
N GLY A 170 0.66 -13.76 -14.64
CA GLY A 170 0.05 -14.84 -15.42
C GLY A 170 0.36 -16.24 -14.88
N SER A 171 1.27 -16.39 -13.92
CA SER A 171 1.66 -17.67 -13.31
C SER A 171 1.82 -17.52 -11.79
N ASN A 172 1.89 -18.64 -11.07
CA ASN A 172 2.07 -18.67 -9.62
C ASN A 172 3.24 -19.58 -9.25
N PRO A 173 4.40 -19.04 -8.79
CA PRO A 173 5.60 -19.79 -8.46
C PRO A 173 5.53 -20.50 -7.11
N SER A 174 4.62 -20.08 -6.21
CA SER A 174 4.57 -20.50 -4.80
C SER A 174 4.54 -22.01 -4.63
N SER A 175 5.15 -22.51 -3.57
CA SER A 175 5.09 -23.92 -3.15
C SER A 175 3.72 -24.28 -2.60
N PHE A 176 3.24 -23.53 -1.63
CA PHE A 176 1.87 -23.65 -1.11
C PHE A 176 0.89 -22.97 -2.05
N LYS A 177 -0.26 -23.57 -2.32
CA LYS A 177 -1.21 -23.04 -3.31
C LYS A 177 -2.51 -22.56 -2.66
N GLY A 178 -2.91 -21.32 -2.97
CA GLY A 178 -4.17 -20.73 -2.54
C GLY A 178 -4.23 -19.24 -2.85
N ASP A 179 -5.31 -18.76 -3.44
CA ASP A 179 -5.43 -17.38 -3.93
C ASP A 179 -5.21 -16.33 -2.83
N ASN A 180 -5.61 -16.62 -1.57
CA ASN A 180 -5.43 -15.74 -0.43
C ASN A 180 -4.14 -15.99 0.38
N LEU A 181 -3.31 -16.94 -0.03
CA LEU A 181 -1.97 -17.13 0.57
C LEU A 181 -1.03 -16.03 0.06
N PRO A 182 0.01 -15.66 0.84
CA PRO A 182 1.07 -14.80 0.32
C PRO A 182 1.77 -15.50 -0.85
N VAL A 183 2.20 -14.74 -1.83
CA VAL A 183 3.12 -15.27 -2.84
C VAL A 183 4.47 -15.51 -2.19
N GLU A 184 5.07 -16.67 -2.49
CA GLU A 184 6.41 -17.05 -2.06
C GLU A 184 7.18 -17.71 -3.20
N CYS A 185 8.40 -18.13 -2.97
CA CYS A 185 9.32 -18.61 -4.01
C CYS A 185 9.63 -17.56 -5.08
N VAL A 186 9.67 -16.30 -4.69
CA VAL A 186 9.99 -15.15 -5.54
C VAL A 186 11.31 -14.51 -5.12
N SER A 187 12.19 -14.24 -6.08
CA SER A 187 13.42 -13.50 -5.86
C SER A 187 13.15 -12.00 -5.80
N TRP A 188 14.13 -11.22 -5.35
CA TRP A 188 14.05 -9.77 -5.38
C TRP A 188 13.87 -9.25 -6.82
N ASP A 189 14.56 -9.87 -7.78
CA ASP A 189 14.46 -9.52 -9.20
C ASP A 189 13.06 -9.86 -9.78
N ASP A 190 12.45 -10.99 -9.37
CA ASP A 190 11.07 -11.32 -9.73
C ASP A 190 10.09 -10.29 -9.17
N CYS A 191 10.33 -9.79 -7.94
CA CYS A 191 9.51 -8.74 -7.34
C CYS A 191 9.61 -7.42 -8.11
N GLN A 192 10.79 -7.04 -8.62
CA GLN A 192 10.94 -5.85 -9.46
C GLN A 192 10.18 -5.99 -10.77
N GLU A 193 10.21 -7.16 -11.41
CA GLU A 193 9.45 -7.42 -12.64
C GLU A 193 7.94 -7.38 -12.39
N PHE A 194 7.47 -7.97 -11.29
CA PHE A 194 6.07 -7.88 -10.84
C PHE A 194 5.65 -6.41 -10.66
N ILE A 195 6.45 -5.62 -9.93
CA ILE A 195 6.19 -4.21 -9.66
C ILE A 195 6.15 -3.40 -10.96
N ARG A 196 7.10 -3.62 -11.86
CA ARG A 196 7.14 -2.95 -13.18
C ARG A 196 5.84 -3.20 -13.97
N LYS A 197 5.37 -4.46 -14.00
CA LYS A 197 4.11 -4.82 -14.68
C LYS A 197 2.89 -4.22 -13.98
N LEU A 198 2.84 -4.31 -12.65
CA LEU A 198 1.77 -3.71 -11.85
C LEU A 198 1.65 -2.21 -12.11
N ASN A 199 2.77 -1.49 -12.11
CA ASN A 199 2.82 -0.06 -12.40
C ASN A 199 2.32 0.26 -13.82
N SER A 200 2.72 -0.55 -14.82
CA SER A 200 2.22 -0.41 -16.19
C SER A 200 0.71 -0.60 -16.30
N MET A 201 0.11 -1.49 -15.48
CA MET A 201 -1.33 -1.77 -15.50
C MET A 201 -2.14 -0.73 -14.73
N THR A 202 -1.57 -0.11 -13.70
CA THR A 202 -2.29 0.77 -12.76
C THR A 202 -1.99 2.25 -12.96
N GLY A 203 -0.90 2.59 -13.67
CA GLY A 203 -0.39 3.96 -13.76
C GLY A 203 0.18 4.49 -12.43
N GLN A 204 0.40 3.63 -11.44
CA GLN A 204 0.97 3.98 -10.14
C GLN A 204 2.49 3.79 -10.12
N ASN A 205 3.12 4.14 -8.99
CA ASN A 205 4.56 3.98 -8.74
C ASN A 205 4.81 3.06 -7.54
N PHE A 206 4.17 1.89 -7.55
CA PHE A 206 4.45 0.86 -6.54
C PHE A 206 5.92 0.48 -6.55
N ARG A 207 6.42 0.12 -5.38
CA ARG A 207 7.81 -0.28 -5.12
C ARG A 207 7.88 -1.25 -3.95
N LEU A 208 9.02 -1.79 -3.65
CA LEU A 208 9.28 -2.41 -2.34
C LEU A 208 9.40 -1.29 -1.28
N PRO A 209 9.03 -1.53 -0.03
CA PRO A 209 9.34 -0.61 1.06
C PRO A 209 10.85 -0.51 1.25
N THR A 210 11.34 0.63 1.74
CA THR A 210 12.66 0.68 2.35
C THR A 210 12.65 -0.09 3.68
N GLU A 211 13.80 -0.54 4.14
CA GLU A 211 13.90 -1.21 5.44
C GLU A 211 13.34 -0.35 6.57
N ALA A 212 13.62 0.94 6.54
CA ALA A 212 13.14 1.89 7.54
C ALA A 212 11.61 2.10 7.48
N GLU A 213 11.05 2.19 6.29
CA GLU A 213 9.58 2.25 6.11
C GLU A 213 8.92 0.97 6.63
N TRP A 214 9.50 -0.19 6.31
CA TRP A 214 9.01 -1.47 6.77
C TRP A 214 9.00 -1.53 8.32
N GLU A 215 10.11 -1.17 8.98
CA GLU A 215 10.21 -1.22 10.44
C GLU A 215 9.28 -0.20 11.11
N PHE A 216 9.19 1.02 10.60
CA PHE A 216 8.27 2.04 11.11
C PHE A 216 6.81 1.59 11.05
N ALA A 217 6.38 1.04 9.91
CA ALA A 217 5.05 0.49 9.76
C ALA A 217 4.81 -0.73 10.68
N CYS A 218 5.78 -1.64 10.78
CA CYS A 218 5.75 -2.81 11.66
C CYS A 218 5.54 -2.42 13.13
N ARG A 219 6.18 -1.36 13.58
CA ARG A 219 6.06 -0.82 14.94
C ARG A 219 4.75 -0.05 15.21
N GLY A 220 3.89 0.12 14.21
CA GLY A 220 2.64 0.88 14.34
C GLY A 220 2.77 2.38 14.03
N GLY A 221 3.86 2.82 13.37
CA GLY A 221 4.07 4.21 13.00
C GLY A 221 4.04 5.17 14.20
N ASN A 222 3.37 6.31 14.03
CA ASN A 222 3.16 7.29 15.11
C ASN A 222 2.21 6.79 16.22
N ASN A 223 1.51 5.68 16.00
CA ASN A 223 0.60 5.05 16.97
C ASN A 223 1.26 3.92 17.75
N SER A 224 2.58 3.73 17.60
CA SER A 224 3.36 2.66 18.22
C SER A 224 3.14 2.60 19.74
N ARG A 225 2.93 1.39 20.24
CA ARG A 225 2.80 1.10 21.68
C ARG A 225 4.04 0.45 22.27
N GLY A 226 5.13 0.38 21.51
CA GLY A 226 6.39 -0.22 21.96
C GLY A 226 6.31 -1.73 22.17
N TYR A 227 5.58 -2.43 21.29
CA TYR A 227 5.50 -3.89 21.34
C TYR A 227 6.74 -4.53 20.68
N LYS A 228 7.09 -5.73 21.17
CA LYS A 228 8.21 -6.53 20.64
C LYS A 228 7.94 -7.02 19.20
N TYR A 229 6.69 -7.34 18.90
CA TYR A 229 6.20 -7.79 17.59
C TYR A 229 5.20 -6.79 17.04
N SER A 230 4.83 -6.93 15.79
CA SER A 230 3.86 -6.03 15.15
C SER A 230 2.48 -6.14 15.80
N GLY A 231 2.10 -5.14 16.60
CA GLY A 231 0.80 -5.02 17.25
C GLY A 231 0.64 -5.77 18.58
N SER A 232 1.63 -6.55 19.08
CA SER A 232 1.51 -7.27 20.34
C SER A 232 2.85 -7.70 20.93
N ASN A 233 2.87 -7.95 22.27
CA ASN A 233 3.93 -8.73 22.90
C ASN A 233 3.64 -10.25 22.92
N ASN A 234 2.45 -10.67 22.51
CA ASN A 234 2.09 -12.08 22.32
C ASN A 234 2.17 -12.42 20.84
N LEU A 235 3.27 -13.09 20.43
CA LEU A 235 3.51 -13.44 19.03
C LEU A 235 2.38 -14.29 18.43
N GLY A 236 1.83 -15.24 19.19
CA GLY A 236 0.77 -16.14 18.72
C GLY A 236 -0.52 -15.42 18.27
N SER A 237 -0.77 -14.19 18.75
CA SER A 237 -1.93 -13.40 18.36
C SER A 237 -1.76 -12.66 17.04
N VAL A 238 -0.52 -12.39 16.61
CA VAL A 238 -0.20 -11.53 15.45
C VAL A 238 0.59 -12.24 14.36
N ALA A 239 1.06 -13.48 14.59
CA ALA A 239 1.97 -14.17 13.66
C ALA A 239 1.63 -15.64 13.43
N TRP A 240 1.94 -16.10 12.22
CA TRP A 240 2.14 -17.50 11.88
C TRP A 240 3.64 -17.78 11.83
N TYR A 241 4.13 -18.65 12.73
CA TYR A 241 5.54 -18.98 12.90
C TYR A 241 5.71 -20.46 13.25
N ASP A 242 6.91 -20.95 13.47
CA ASP A 242 7.27 -22.37 13.65
C ASP A 242 6.31 -23.12 14.59
N ASP A 243 6.01 -22.56 15.78
CA ASP A 243 5.22 -23.24 16.79
C ASP A 243 3.71 -23.34 16.46
N ASN A 244 3.18 -22.54 15.53
CA ASN A 244 1.73 -22.47 15.28
C ASN A 244 1.31 -22.53 13.82
N SER A 245 2.26 -22.54 12.87
CA SER A 245 1.96 -22.52 11.43
C SER A 245 1.51 -23.88 10.88
N GLY A 246 1.81 -24.98 11.57
CA GLY A 246 1.60 -26.33 11.02
C GLY A 246 2.42 -26.60 9.75
N ASN A 247 3.62 -26.03 9.67
CA ASN A 247 4.59 -26.18 8.57
C ASN A 247 4.08 -25.69 7.20
N LYS A 248 3.36 -24.58 7.17
CA LYS A 248 2.86 -23.97 5.91
C LYS A 248 2.56 -22.49 6.06
N THR A 249 2.42 -21.79 4.92
CA THR A 249 1.87 -20.44 4.87
C THR A 249 0.37 -20.44 5.16
N HIS A 250 -0.14 -19.31 5.62
CA HIS A 250 -1.57 -19.09 5.92
C HIS A 250 -2.12 -17.93 5.10
N SER A 251 -3.45 -17.93 4.92
CA SER A 251 -4.13 -16.80 4.28
C SER A 251 -3.80 -15.51 5.01
N VAL A 252 -3.52 -14.48 4.23
CA VAL A 252 -3.21 -13.15 4.77
C VAL A 252 -4.35 -12.62 5.62
N ALA A 253 -4.04 -11.75 6.59
CA ALA A 253 -5.00 -11.10 7.49
C ALA A 253 -5.83 -12.06 8.35
N THR A 254 -5.29 -13.21 8.73
CA THR A 254 -5.97 -14.18 9.62
C THR A 254 -5.52 -14.08 11.08
N LYS A 255 -4.50 -13.30 11.38
CA LYS A 255 -4.10 -12.89 12.73
C LYS A 255 -4.53 -11.45 13.00
N SER A 256 -4.27 -10.95 14.22
CA SER A 256 -4.59 -9.55 14.56
C SER A 256 -3.65 -8.56 13.86
N PRO A 257 -4.15 -7.40 13.41
CA PRO A 257 -3.32 -6.36 12.85
C PRO A 257 -2.58 -5.56 13.92
N ASN A 258 -1.63 -4.74 13.48
CA ASN A 258 -1.02 -3.72 14.33
C ASN A 258 -1.88 -2.45 14.44
N GLU A 259 -1.36 -1.41 15.10
CA GLU A 259 -2.05 -0.15 15.41
C GLU A 259 -2.46 0.65 14.16
N LEU A 260 -1.85 0.35 13.00
CA LEU A 260 -2.18 0.95 11.70
C LEU A 260 -3.19 0.10 10.91
N GLY A 261 -3.60 -1.06 11.42
CA GLY A 261 -4.44 -2.00 10.67
C GLY A 261 -3.69 -2.83 9.63
N ILE A 262 -2.37 -2.96 9.77
CA ILE A 262 -1.49 -3.74 8.89
C ILE A 262 -1.32 -5.13 9.50
N TYR A 263 -1.42 -6.16 8.66
CA TYR A 263 -1.38 -7.57 9.05
C TYR A 263 -0.05 -8.22 8.64
N ASP A 264 0.28 -9.32 9.31
CA ASP A 264 1.32 -10.28 8.95
C ASP A 264 2.75 -9.69 8.85
N MET A 265 2.99 -8.56 9.52
CA MET A 265 4.35 -7.98 9.60
C MET A 265 5.25 -8.74 10.61
N SER A 266 4.72 -9.74 11.26
CA SER A 266 5.44 -10.73 12.05
C SER A 266 4.98 -12.12 11.58
N GLY A 267 5.89 -12.93 11.04
CA GLY A 267 5.63 -14.30 10.57
C GLY A 267 5.08 -14.39 9.15
N ASN A 268 4.42 -15.47 8.83
CA ASN A 268 3.91 -15.92 7.53
C ASN A 268 5.01 -16.05 6.48
N VAL A 269 5.43 -14.97 5.80
CA VAL A 269 6.61 -14.99 4.93
C VAL A 269 7.53 -13.81 5.19
N TRP A 270 8.84 -14.00 5.03
CA TRP A 270 9.81 -12.92 4.93
C TRP A 270 9.43 -11.98 3.79
N GLU A 271 9.66 -10.71 3.97
CA GLU A 271 9.32 -9.67 3.00
C GLU A 271 10.57 -8.95 2.51
N TRP A 272 10.80 -8.97 1.20
CA TRP A 272 11.86 -8.21 0.56
C TRP A 272 11.69 -6.71 0.77
N CYS A 273 12.80 -6.05 1.14
CA CYS A 273 12.94 -4.59 1.12
C CYS A 273 13.75 -4.13 -0.09
N SER A 274 13.67 -2.83 -0.40
CA SER A 274 14.44 -2.23 -1.52
C SER A 274 15.94 -2.16 -1.25
N ASP A 275 16.32 -2.12 0.02
CA ASP A 275 17.65 -1.78 0.49
C ASP A 275 18.65 -2.92 0.29
N TRP A 276 19.89 -2.56 -0.04
CA TRP A 276 21.00 -3.44 0.17
C TRP A 276 21.26 -3.61 1.68
N TYR A 277 21.61 -4.81 2.09
CA TYR A 277 21.96 -5.08 3.47
C TYR A 277 23.29 -4.43 3.82
N GLY A 278 23.36 -3.78 4.98
CA GLY A 278 24.56 -3.16 5.52
C GLY A 278 24.38 -2.74 6.98
N ASP A 279 25.47 -2.33 7.60
CA ASP A 279 25.49 -1.93 9.00
C ASP A 279 24.71 -0.63 9.23
N TYR A 280 24.10 -0.51 10.39
CA TYR A 280 23.48 0.73 10.81
C TYR A 280 24.52 1.78 11.21
N SER A 281 24.24 3.05 10.84
CA SER A 281 24.96 4.21 11.38
C SER A 281 24.30 4.68 12.67
N SER A 282 25.07 5.26 13.58
CA SER A 282 24.56 5.96 14.78
C SER A 282 23.91 7.31 14.47
N ASP A 283 24.15 7.83 13.28
CA ASP A 283 23.68 9.16 12.86
C ASP A 283 22.17 9.18 12.60
N ALA A 284 21.55 10.33 12.85
CA ALA A 284 20.16 10.55 12.47
C ALA A 284 20.01 10.60 10.95
N GLN A 285 19.00 9.91 10.42
CA GLN A 285 18.77 9.76 8.99
C GLN A 285 17.35 10.26 8.59
N THR A 286 17.23 10.72 7.35
CA THR A 286 15.94 11.11 6.78
C THR A 286 15.70 10.34 5.48
N ASN A 287 14.60 9.60 5.41
CA ASN A 287 14.21 8.73 4.30
C ASN A 287 15.38 7.85 3.81
N PRO A 288 16.05 7.07 4.70
CA PRO A 288 17.18 6.24 4.29
C PRO A 288 16.76 5.17 3.28
N LYS A 289 17.69 4.80 2.40
CA LYS A 289 17.52 3.77 1.36
C LYS A 289 18.58 2.68 1.45
N GLY A 290 19.25 2.59 2.60
CA GLY A 290 20.39 1.69 2.79
C GLY A 290 21.63 2.09 1.99
N PRO A 291 22.64 1.21 1.94
CA PRO A 291 23.84 1.41 1.14
C PRO A 291 23.53 1.52 -0.36
N VAL A 292 24.39 2.23 -1.12
CA VAL A 292 24.22 2.37 -2.60
C VAL A 292 24.50 1.06 -3.34
N SER A 293 25.23 0.11 -2.73
CA SER A 293 25.52 -1.20 -3.30
C SER A 293 25.74 -2.22 -2.17
N GLY A 294 25.63 -3.50 -2.49
CA GLY A 294 25.83 -4.60 -1.54
C GLY A 294 25.82 -5.94 -2.25
N SER A 295 26.03 -7.02 -1.49
CA SER A 295 25.98 -8.41 -1.99
C SER A 295 24.62 -9.07 -1.78
N SER A 296 23.83 -8.58 -0.81
CA SER A 296 22.52 -9.12 -0.46
C SER A 296 21.50 -8.03 -0.17
N ARG A 297 20.23 -8.36 -0.32
CA ARG A 297 19.09 -7.49 -0.05
C ARG A 297 18.49 -7.79 1.31
N VAL A 298 17.95 -6.76 1.95
CA VAL A 298 17.25 -6.89 3.23
C VAL A 298 15.95 -7.68 3.05
N SER A 299 15.65 -8.57 3.99
CA SER A 299 14.32 -9.14 4.20
C SER A 299 13.92 -9.06 5.67
N ARG A 300 12.64 -8.90 5.95
CA ARG A 300 12.12 -8.59 7.28
C ARG A 300 10.90 -9.45 7.61
N GLY A 301 10.55 -9.54 8.92
CA GLY A 301 9.28 -10.06 9.41
C GLY A 301 9.30 -11.50 9.94
N GLY A 302 10.24 -12.32 9.56
CA GLY A 302 10.19 -13.75 9.87
C GLY A 302 9.25 -14.52 8.91
N SER A 303 9.05 -15.82 9.16
CA SER A 303 8.18 -16.63 8.31
C SER A 303 7.52 -17.76 9.09
N TRP A 304 6.66 -18.53 8.42
CA TRP A 304 5.95 -19.69 8.95
C TRP A 304 6.87 -20.76 9.58
N ILE A 305 8.12 -20.86 9.15
CA ILE A 305 9.16 -21.75 9.69
C ILE A 305 10.14 -21.01 10.60
N GLY A 306 9.95 -19.71 10.79
CA GLY A 306 10.84 -18.86 11.59
C GLY A 306 10.63 -19.06 13.08
N ARG A 307 11.73 -19.10 13.84
CA ARG A 307 11.68 -19.10 15.31
C ARG A 307 11.15 -17.75 15.81
N VAL A 308 10.60 -17.76 17.04
CA VAL A 308 10.06 -16.58 17.74
C VAL A 308 10.92 -15.32 17.58
N ARG A 309 12.24 -15.44 17.74
CA ARG A 309 13.18 -14.30 17.67
C ARG A 309 13.22 -13.60 16.32
N TYR A 310 12.91 -14.32 15.22
CA TYR A 310 12.97 -13.79 13.86
C TYR A 310 11.74 -12.92 13.51
N CYS A 311 10.64 -13.06 14.26
CA CYS A 311 9.41 -12.30 14.06
C CYS A 311 9.40 -10.94 14.78
N ARG A 312 10.52 -10.55 15.45
CA ARG A 312 10.63 -9.26 16.14
C ARG A 312 10.65 -8.09 15.15
N SER A 313 10.11 -6.96 15.57
CA SER A 313 10.01 -5.76 14.71
C SER A 313 11.38 -5.26 14.24
N SER A 314 12.44 -5.43 15.03
CA SER A 314 13.79 -5.00 14.69
C SER A 314 14.65 -6.07 14.01
N PHE A 315 14.23 -7.35 14.02
CA PHE A 315 15.05 -8.42 13.45
C PHE A 315 15.28 -8.20 11.96
N ARG A 316 16.51 -8.33 11.55
CA ARG A 316 16.99 -8.15 10.18
C ARG A 316 17.44 -9.49 9.60
N ASN A 317 17.22 -9.68 8.33
CA ASN A 317 17.78 -10.81 7.60
C ASN A 317 18.22 -10.34 6.20
N ASP A 318 19.14 -11.07 5.61
CA ASP A 318 19.64 -10.78 4.28
C ASP A 318 19.60 -12.01 3.38
N SER A 319 19.50 -11.77 2.10
CA SER A 319 19.58 -12.83 1.10
C SER A 319 20.07 -12.28 -0.25
N TYR A 320 20.75 -13.12 -1.01
CA TYR A 320 21.09 -12.77 -2.41
C TYR A 320 19.84 -12.45 -3.20
N SER A 321 19.91 -11.44 -4.09
CA SER A 321 18.73 -10.99 -4.86
C SER A 321 18.06 -12.08 -5.70
N SER A 322 18.81 -13.13 -6.07
CA SER A 322 18.32 -14.29 -6.83
C SER A 322 17.68 -15.40 -5.98
N ARG A 323 17.76 -15.30 -4.63
CA ARG A 323 17.22 -16.34 -3.74
C ARG A 323 15.70 -16.47 -3.89
N ARG A 324 15.22 -17.72 -3.93
CA ARG A 324 13.79 -18.09 -3.84
C ARG A 324 13.62 -19.07 -2.69
N GLY A 325 12.54 -18.93 -1.93
CA GLY A 325 12.22 -19.82 -0.82
C GLY A 325 10.73 -19.77 -0.50
N ASP A 326 10.19 -20.86 0.00
CA ASP A 326 8.77 -21.04 0.34
C ASP A 326 8.30 -20.25 1.58
N GLY A 327 9.20 -19.56 2.22
CA GLY A 327 8.93 -18.59 3.28
C GLY A 327 9.40 -17.17 2.93
N LEU A 328 9.55 -16.82 1.64
CA LEU A 328 10.08 -15.53 1.20
C LEU A 328 9.23 -14.93 0.09
N GLY A 329 8.59 -13.82 0.38
CA GLY A 329 7.67 -13.08 -0.47
C GLY A 329 7.92 -11.57 -0.45
N LEU A 330 6.87 -10.78 -0.59
CA LEU A 330 6.98 -9.32 -0.62
C LEU A 330 5.71 -8.62 -0.12
N ARG A 331 5.89 -7.37 0.26
CA ARG A 331 4.84 -6.37 0.50
C ARG A 331 5.11 -5.16 -0.38
N LEU A 332 4.05 -4.48 -0.84
CA LEU A 332 4.17 -3.27 -1.66
C LEU A 332 4.30 -2.02 -0.78
N ALA A 333 4.97 -0.99 -1.34
CA ALA A 333 4.88 0.39 -0.90
C ALA A 333 4.55 1.30 -2.10
N LEU A 334 4.06 2.53 -1.84
CA LEU A 334 3.73 3.54 -2.84
C LEU A 334 4.11 4.93 -2.33
#